data_69646defff6bc5ce286b2b059474ada6
#
_entry.id   69646defff6bc5ce286b2b059474ada6
#
_cell.length_a   1.000
_cell.length_b   1.000
_cell.length_c   1.000
_cell.angle_alpha   90.00
_cell.angle_beta   90.00
_cell.angle_gamma   90.00
#
_symmetry.space_group_name_H-M   'P 1'
#
loop_
_entity.id
_entity.type
_entity.pdbx_description
1 polymer ?
#
loop_
_entity_poly.entity_id
_entity_poly.type
_entity_poly.pdbx_seq_one_letter_code
_entity_poly.pdbx_strand_id
1 'polypeptide(L)'
;MSIKTSLVAGSALGVAFALSLGVAAQAQDMAYKWSGAPQFSNDDTMFKFRGRILVDYVNQDVSRDGPGGDYKTSNWRGRQVFLGVEGKLNNYFAYKAEGGWVNGGSASWDDVVIEYKPNEQVSLLFGNIKAAGLENLTSTRFTTFMDRGPYGDFGVDSYLLSAVAKYQGFNYSATFAVQGNSINSADVANAGADSKERFGLTARGHFAPINTDTDKLHVALSYRYRNRGDENAFAYTGRTTTAYSNGTTFYTTGGIGNRDKTLAVEGAYVHGPFSIQGEYSNIDVTRQNPAVVGDDPKVKVGYAFVSFWPTGEMRNYDAAAGEFKRPKILNPVTAGGMGGLELAVRYDYADLSDAYDTLKVKPATSQAGKYTGWTLGVNYYPTSYVRFQANYTDGKSDNVGLNQDYDIKQFQLRAQLDF
;
A
#
# COMPACT_ATOMS: atom_id res chain seq x y z
N MET A 1 -1.47 -36.28 -23.78
CA MET A 1 -1.68 -35.47 -22.56
C MET A 1 -0.33 -34.88 -22.19
N SER A 2 -0.06 -33.66 -22.64
CA SER A 2 1.28 -33.04 -22.54
C SER A 2 1.20 -31.98 -21.42
N ILE A 3 1.97 -32.21 -20.37
CA ILE A 3 2.11 -31.27 -19.23
C ILE A 3 3.08 -30.17 -19.70
N LYS A 4 2.54 -28.98 -19.98
CA LYS A 4 3.36 -27.78 -20.14
C LYS A 4 3.63 -27.21 -18.75
N THR A 5 4.74 -27.57 -18.16
CA THR A 5 5.28 -26.94 -16.95
C THR A 5 5.83 -25.57 -17.35
N SER A 6 5.22 -24.52 -16.81
CA SER A 6 5.64 -23.13 -17.04
C SER A 6 6.99 -22.84 -16.35
N LEU A 7 8.01 -22.62 -17.15
CA LEU A 7 9.39 -22.24 -16.74
C LEU A 7 9.49 -20.74 -16.38
N VAL A 8 8.69 -20.24 -15.47
CA VAL A 8 8.79 -18.83 -15.02
C VAL A 8 9.42 -18.69 -13.63
N ALA A 9 9.52 -19.79 -12.87
CA ALA A 9 10.09 -19.75 -11.52
C ALA A 9 11.63 -19.78 -11.48
N GLY A 10 12.31 -20.04 -12.61
CA GLY A 10 13.77 -20.19 -12.63
C GLY A 10 14.57 -18.90 -12.77
N SER A 11 13.96 -17.80 -13.24
CA SER A 11 14.71 -16.60 -13.61
C SER A 11 14.99 -15.64 -12.43
N ALA A 12 14.14 -15.60 -11.41
CA ALA A 12 14.34 -14.70 -10.25
C ALA A 12 15.47 -15.20 -9.30
N LEU A 13 15.61 -16.50 -9.15
CA LEU A 13 16.73 -17.10 -8.38
C LEU A 13 18.07 -16.99 -9.12
N GLY A 14 18.06 -17.06 -10.45
CA GLY A 14 19.27 -16.94 -11.28
C GLY A 14 19.88 -15.54 -11.24
N VAL A 15 19.09 -14.48 -11.19
CA VAL A 15 19.58 -13.10 -11.11
C VAL A 15 20.16 -12.79 -9.73
N ALA A 16 19.57 -13.31 -8.65
CA ALA A 16 20.12 -13.17 -7.29
C ALA A 16 21.49 -13.88 -7.15
N PHE A 17 21.67 -15.03 -7.83
CA PHE A 17 22.92 -15.78 -7.80
C PHE A 17 24.01 -15.16 -8.69
N ALA A 18 23.65 -14.56 -9.83
CA ALA A 18 24.60 -13.87 -10.70
C ALA A 18 25.10 -12.54 -10.13
N LEU A 19 24.24 -11.81 -9.38
CA LEU A 19 24.65 -10.62 -8.64
C LEU A 19 25.58 -10.96 -7.47
N SER A 20 25.44 -12.15 -6.85
CA SER A 20 26.31 -12.59 -5.77
C SER A 20 27.74 -12.94 -6.23
N LEU A 21 27.93 -13.39 -7.46
CA LEU A 21 29.26 -13.71 -8.00
C LEU A 21 30.07 -12.48 -8.40
N GLY A 22 29.41 -11.39 -8.83
CA GLY A 22 30.10 -10.11 -9.11
C GLY A 22 30.52 -9.36 -7.83
N VAL A 23 29.78 -9.54 -6.73
CA VAL A 23 30.08 -8.95 -5.43
C VAL A 23 31.20 -9.68 -4.69
N ALA A 24 31.38 -10.99 -4.95
CA ALA A 24 32.40 -11.78 -4.29
C ALA A 24 33.83 -11.31 -4.58
N ALA A 25 34.11 -10.67 -5.71
CA ALA A 25 35.43 -10.15 -6.04
C ALA A 25 35.76 -8.82 -5.34
N GLN A 26 34.77 -8.05 -4.88
CA GLN A 26 34.95 -6.82 -4.09
C GLN A 26 34.65 -7.02 -2.60
N ALA A 27 34.20 -8.20 -2.19
CA ALA A 27 33.77 -8.50 -0.83
C ALA A 27 34.92 -8.55 0.19
N GLN A 28 36.16 -8.51 -0.25
CA GLN A 28 37.33 -8.64 0.63
C GLN A 28 37.53 -7.47 1.60
N ASP A 29 36.91 -6.29 1.31
CA ASP A 29 36.98 -5.08 2.14
C ASP A 29 35.63 -4.61 2.71
N MET A 30 34.57 -5.44 2.63
CA MET A 30 33.26 -5.07 3.11
C MET A 30 33.02 -5.54 4.56
N ALA A 31 32.63 -4.61 5.43
CA ALA A 31 32.21 -4.94 6.79
C ALA A 31 30.85 -5.66 6.78
N TYR A 32 30.80 -6.77 7.51
CA TYR A 32 29.55 -7.50 7.75
C TYR A 32 28.81 -6.92 8.95
N LYS A 33 27.50 -6.74 8.80
CA LYS A 33 26.60 -6.33 9.89
C LYS A 33 25.30 -7.12 9.79
N TRP A 34 24.77 -7.54 10.93
CA TRP A 34 23.41 -8.05 11.00
C TRP A 34 22.43 -6.91 11.36
N SER A 35 21.49 -6.60 10.47
CA SER A 35 20.46 -5.58 10.69
C SER A 35 19.05 -6.13 10.40
N GLY A 36 18.74 -7.29 11.00
CA GLY A 36 17.56 -8.13 10.69
C GLY A 36 17.82 -9.09 9.53
N ALA A 37 18.79 -8.77 8.67
CA ALA A 37 19.31 -9.59 7.59
C ALA A 37 20.81 -9.33 7.38
N PRO A 38 21.53 -10.19 6.66
CA PRO A 38 22.90 -9.93 6.26
C PRO A 38 23.01 -8.61 5.48
N GLN A 39 23.91 -7.77 5.93
CA GLN A 39 24.31 -6.53 5.28
C GLN A 39 25.84 -6.50 5.14
N PHE A 40 26.30 -6.15 3.96
CA PHE A 40 27.70 -5.95 3.63
C PHE A 40 27.89 -4.51 3.16
N SER A 41 28.85 -3.79 3.73
CA SER A 41 29.08 -2.38 3.36
C SER A 41 30.52 -1.96 3.56
N ASN A 42 30.96 -1.02 2.74
CA ASN A 42 32.14 -0.18 2.95
C ASN A 42 31.68 1.30 2.87
N ASP A 43 32.62 2.24 2.70
CA ASP A 43 32.33 3.68 2.69
C ASP A 43 31.37 4.06 1.55
N ASP A 44 31.48 3.44 0.38
CA ASP A 44 30.75 3.82 -0.83
C ASP A 44 29.65 2.83 -1.23
N THR A 45 29.82 1.56 -0.89
CA THR A 45 28.96 0.46 -1.40
C THR A 45 28.23 -0.22 -0.24
N MET A 46 27.00 -0.58 -0.49
CA MET A 46 26.20 -1.38 0.45
C MET A 46 25.35 -2.38 -0.31
N PHE A 47 25.26 -3.59 0.23
CA PHE A 47 24.35 -4.64 -0.19
C PHE A 47 23.65 -5.23 1.05
N LYS A 48 22.34 -5.33 1.00
CA LYS A 48 21.54 -5.90 2.07
C LYS A 48 20.44 -6.79 1.51
N PHE A 49 20.26 -7.96 2.09
CA PHE A 49 19.06 -8.77 1.90
C PHE A 49 17.88 -8.17 2.65
N ARG A 50 16.71 -8.33 2.10
CA ARG A 50 15.45 -7.96 2.71
C ARG A 50 14.37 -8.96 2.36
N GLY A 51 13.36 -9.04 3.19
CA GLY A 51 12.24 -9.92 2.94
C GLY A 51 11.13 -9.78 3.96
N ARG A 52 10.00 -10.46 3.68
CA ARG A 52 8.90 -10.58 4.60
C ARG A 52 8.09 -11.86 4.35
N ILE A 53 7.60 -12.41 5.42
CA ILE A 53 6.66 -13.53 5.43
C ILE A 53 5.44 -13.09 6.23
N LEU A 54 4.27 -13.08 5.60
CA LEU A 54 2.99 -12.76 6.22
C LEU A 54 2.07 -13.97 6.05
N VAL A 55 1.62 -14.55 7.17
CA VAL A 55 0.64 -15.63 7.20
C VAL A 55 -0.59 -15.15 7.93
N ASP A 56 -1.74 -15.20 7.27
CA ASP A 56 -3.01 -14.71 7.77
C ASP A 56 -4.00 -15.83 8.01
N TYR A 57 -4.80 -15.69 9.07
CA TYR A 57 -6.08 -16.32 9.23
C TYR A 57 -7.17 -15.26 9.14
N VAL A 58 -8.24 -15.55 8.42
CA VAL A 58 -9.40 -14.66 8.26
C VAL A 58 -10.67 -15.46 8.53
N ASN A 59 -11.53 -14.92 9.38
CA ASN A 59 -12.90 -15.36 9.55
C ASN A 59 -13.83 -14.18 9.24
N GLN A 60 -14.75 -14.36 8.29
CA GLN A 60 -15.66 -13.33 7.82
C GLN A 60 -17.10 -13.85 7.87
N ASP A 61 -17.98 -13.04 8.46
CA ASP A 61 -19.42 -13.22 8.51
C ASP A 61 -20.05 -12.04 7.76
N VAL A 62 -20.82 -12.33 6.72
CA VAL A 62 -21.46 -11.33 5.87
C VAL A 62 -22.94 -11.60 5.81
N SER A 63 -23.72 -10.64 6.33
CA SER A 63 -25.15 -10.56 6.11
C SER A 63 -25.42 -9.68 4.89
N ARG A 64 -26.36 -10.07 4.07
CA ARG A 64 -26.70 -9.40 2.84
C ARG A 64 -28.20 -9.26 2.68
N ASP A 65 -28.66 -8.03 2.56
CA ASP A 65 -30.03 -7.75 2.15
C ASP A 65 -30.16 -7.96 0.64
N GLY A 66 -31.07 -8.87 0.22
CA GLY A 66 -31.29 -9.14 -1.20
C GLY A 66 -30.88 -10.54 -1.66
N PRO A 67 -30.86 -10.80 -2.98
CA PRO A 67 -30.60 -12.12 -3.53
C PRO A 67 -29.22 -12.66 -3.19
N GLY A 68 -29.13 -13.92 -2.81
CA GLY A 68 -27.88 -14.64 -2.59
C GLY A 68 -27.57 -14.99 -1.12
N GLY A 69 -28.31 -14.43 -0.15
CA GLY A 69 -28.25 -14.78 1.27
C GLY A 69 -26.94 -14.50 1.97
N ASP A 70 -26.93 -14.74 3.27
CA ASP A 70 -25.77 -14.60 4.14
C ASP A 70 -24.73 -15.67 3.87
N TYR A 71 -23.47 -15.37 4.15
CA TYR A 71 -22.41 -16.36 4.09
C TYR A 71 -21.33 -16.15 5.15
N LYS A 72 -20.68 -17.25 5.52
CA LYS A 72 -19.52 -17.26 6.40
C LYS A 72 -18.35 -17.92 5.70
N THR A 73 -17.19 -17.36 5.89
CA THR A 73 -15.95 -17.95 5.37
C THR A 73 -14.84 -17.88 6.38
N SER A 74 -14.01 -18.90 6.42
CA SER A 74 -12.78 -18.88 7.20
C SER A 74 -11.66 -19.52 6.39
N ASN A 75 -10.48 -18.90 6.42
CA ASN A 75 -9.36 -19.36 5.61
C ASN A 75 -8.01 -18.99 6.21
N TRP A 76 -7.04 -19.87 6.06
CA TRP A 76 -5.62 -19.60 6.21
C TRP A 76 -5.02 -19.26 4.85
N ARG A 77 -4.10 -18.30 4.79
CA ARG A 77 -3.40 -17.97 3.54
C ARG A 77 -1.99 -17.46 3.77
N GLY A 78 -1.10 -17.76 2.85
CA GLY A 78 0.14 -17.03 2.68
C GLY A 78 -0.18 -15.67 2.06
N ARG A 79 -0.22 -14.62 2.90
CA ARG A 79 -0.57 -13.28 2.42
C ARG A 79 0.52 -12.70 1.54
N GLN A 80 1.78 -12.81 1.98
CA GLN A 80 2.96 -12.41 1.23
C GLN A 80 4.17 -13.23 1.65
N VAL A 81 4.95 -13.67 0.68
CA VAL A 81 6.28 -14.24 0.87
C VAL A 81 7.20 -13.55 -0.12
N PHE A 82 7.90 -12.53 0.35
CA PHE A 82 8.74 -11.66 -0.48
C PHE A 82 10.19 -11.77 -0.07
N LEU A 83 11.05 -11.75 -1.09
CA LEU A 83 12.49 -11.62 -0.94
C LEU A 83 12.98 -10.49 -1.83
N GLY A 84 14.07 -9.87 -1.45
CA GLY A 84 14.63 -8.78 -2.21
C GLY A 84 16.03 -8.39 -1.74
N VAL A 85 16.53 -7.39 -2.42
CA VAL A 85 17.80 -6.76 -2.13
C VAL A 85 17.67 -5.24 -2.18
N GLU A 86 18.46 -4.56 -1.38
CA GLU A 86 18.65 -3.12 -1.47
C GLU A 86 20.12 -2.79 -1.33
N GLY A 87 20.56 -1.72 -1.97
CA GLY A 87 21.96 -1.37 -1.90
C GLY A 87 22.32 -0.03 -2.48
N LYS A 88 23.60 0.30 -2.32
CA LYS A 88 24.27 1.40 -2.98
C LYS A 88 25.41 0.84 -3.83
N LEU A 89 25.57 1.34 -5.05
CA LEU A 89 26.73 1.02 -5.89
C LEU A 89 27.88 2.00 -5.61
N ASN A 90 27.53 3.23 -5.22
CA ASN A 90 28.41 4.32 -4.81
C ASN A 90 27.57 5.41 -4.11
N ASN A 91 28.16 6.55 -3.83
CA ASN A 91 27.46 7.67 -3.18
C ASN A 91 26.34 8.32 -4.03
N TYR A 92 26.28 8.02 -5.33
CA TYR A 92 25.30 8.58 -6.26
C TYR A 92 24.16 7.62 -6.64
N PHE A 93 24.42 6.32 -6.66
CA PHE A 93 23.46 5.34 -7.15
C PHE A 93 23.05 4.35 -6.06
N ALA A 94 21.75 4.22 -5.89
CA ALA A 94 21.15 3.19 -5.03
C ALA A 94 20.13 2.35 -5.84
N TYR A 95 19.83 1.18 -5.33
CA TYR A 95 18.87 0.28 -5.95
C TYR A 95 18.07 -0.48 -4.90
N LYS A 96 16.89 -0.93 -5.30
CA LYS A 96 16.03 -1.78 -4.50
C LYS A 96 15.20 -2.67 -5.42
N ALA A 97 15.17 -3.95 -5.15
CA ALA A 97 14.30 -4.89 -5.84
C ALA A 97 13.70 -5.85 -4.82
N GLU A 98 12.36 -5.93 -4.77
CA GLU A 98 11.64 -6.82 -3.88
C GLU A 98 10.41 -7.38 -4.58
N GLY A 99 10.28 -8.70 -4.56
CA GLY A 99 9.14 -9.41 -5.15
C GLY A 99 8.96 -10.78 -4.52
N GLY A 100 7.87 -11.44 -4.89
CA GLY A 100 7.53 -12.76 -4.38
C GLY A 100 6.09 -13.14 -4.67
N TRP A 101 5.49 -13.87 -3.76
CA TRP A 101 4.14 -14.40 -3.92
C TRP A 101 3.15 -13.68 -3.00
N VAL A 102 1.96 -13.42 -3.53
CA VAL A 102 0.82 -12.85 -2.79
C VAL A 102 -0.37 -13.79 -2.85
N ASN A 103 -1.14 -13.84 -1.76
CA ASN A 103 -2.42 -14.55 -1.67
C ASN A 103 -2.38 -16.01 -2.18
N GLY A 104 -1.28 -16.72 -1.91
CA GLY A 104 -1.17 -18.15 -2.17
C GLY A 104 -0.74 -18.56 -3.57
N GLY A 105 -0.25 -17.64 -4.43
CA GLY A 105 0.30 -18.13 -5.70
C GLY A 105 0.59 -17.13 -6.80
N SER A 106 0.05 -15.93 -6.76
CA SER A 106 0.36 -14.92 -7.79
C SER A 106 1.71 -14.27 -7.51
N ALA A 107 2.60 -14.24 -8.51
CA ALA A 107 3.85 -13.48 -8.42
C ALA A 107 3.55 -11.98 -8.48
N SER A 108 4.27 -11.21 -7.68
CA SER A 108 4.13 -9.75 -7.61
C SER A 108 5.46 -9.09 -7.28
N TRP A 109 5.70 -7.96 -7.91
CA TRP A 109 6.79 -7.05 -7.59
C TRP A 109 6.26 -5.86 -6.81
N ASP A 110 6.93 -5.51 -5.73
CA ASP A 110 6.72 -4.25 -5.02
C ASP A 110 7.73 -3.21 -5.55
N ASP A 111 8.74 -2.88 -4.76
CA ASP A 111 9.79 -1.96 -5.20
C ASP A 111 10.70 -2.62 -6.23
N VAL A 112 10.87 -2.00 -7.40
CA VAL A 112 11.94 -2.28 -8.37
C VAL A 112 12.44 -0.92 -8.83
N VAL A 113 13.51 -0.43 -8.21
CA VAL A 113 13.90 0.99 -8.26
C VAL A 113 15.40 1.13 -8.48
N ILE A 114 15.76 2.05 -9.36
CA ILE A 114 17.09 2.64 -9.47
C ILE A 114 16.96 4.09 -9.03
N GLU A 115 17.83 4.54 -8.13
CA GLU A 115 17.86 5.90 -7.62
C GLU A 115 19.21 6.54 -7.93
N TYR A 116 19.17 7.77 -8.49
CA TYR A 116 20.31 8.64 -8.66
C TYR A 116 20.21 9.83 -7.70
N LYS A 117 21.22 10.02 -6.88
CA LYS A 117 21.36 11.09 -5.88
C LYS A 117 22.52 12.00 -6.22
N PRO A 118 22.30 13.09 -7.00
CA PRO A 118 23.37 14.05 -7.27
C PRO A 118 23.86 14.78 -6.02
N ASN A 119 23.02 14.85 -4.98
CA ASN A 119 23.33 15.42 -3.67
C ASN A 119 22.36 14.87 -2.62
N GLU A 120 22.50 15.27 -1.36
CA GLU A 120 21.68 14.78 -0.24
C GLU A 120 20.20 15.18 -0.33
N GLN A 121 19.89 16.30 -1.02
CA GLN A 121 18.54 16.83 -1.11
C GLN A 121 17.76 16.28 -2.31
N VAL A 122 18.44 15.95 -3.40
CA VAL A 122 17.80 15.58 -4.67
C VAL A 122 17.92 14.08 -4.92
N SER A 123 16.81 13.46 -5.25
CA SER A 123 16.74 12.07 -5.73
C SER A 123 15.94 12.01 -7.03
N LEU A 124 16.50 11.32 -8.02
CA LEU A 124 15.80 10.92 -9.24
C LEU A 124 15.63 9.41 -9.20
N LEU A 125 14.37 8.94 -9.21
CA LEU A 125 14.08 7.52 -9.09
C LEU A 125 13.37 7.04 -10.37
N PHE A 126 13.73 5.85 -10.81
CA PHE A 126 13.13 5.17 -11.96
C PHE A 126 12.75 3.76 -11.56
N GLY A 127 11.51 3.35 -11.86
CA GLY A 127 11.06 2.01 -11.59
C GLY A 127 9.65 1.91 -11.05
N ASN A 128 9.33 0.81 -10.38
CA ASN A 128 8.02 0.53 -9.81
C ASN A 128 7.91 1.15 -8.40
N ILE A 129 7.26 2.30 -8.30
CA ILE A 129 7.37 3.21 -7.15
C ILE A 129 5.98 3.70 -6.70
N LYS A 130 5.81 3.89 -5.40
CA LYS A 130 4.69 4.63 -4.80
C LYS A 130 5.06 6.10 -4.66
N ALA A 131 4.16 7.01 -5.01
CA ALA A 131 4.47 8.44 -5.05
C ALA A 131 3.76 9.29 -3.97
N ALA A 132 2.66 8.84 -3.40
CA ALA A 132 1.86 9.61 -2.45
C ALA A 132 1.14 8.73 -1.42
N GLY A 133 0.58 9.37 -0.38
CA GLY A 133 -0.19 8.79 0.72
C GLY A 133 0.70 8.31 1.86
N LEU A 134 0.49 8.82 3.07
CA LEU A 134 1.29 8.49 4.25
C LEU A 134 1.24 6.99 4.57
N GLU A 135 0.04 6.40 4.63
CA GLU A 135 -0.11 4.97 4.89
C GLU A 135 0.36 4.11 3.71
N ASN A 136 0.21 4.64 2.48
CA ASN A 136 0.66 3.96 1.28
C ASN A 136 2.19 3.89 1.20
N LEU A 137 2.90 5.00 1.46
CA LEU A 137 4.36 5.06 1.51
C LEU A 137 4.93 4.26 2.67
N THR A 138 4.23 4.25 3.82
CA THR A 138 4.58 3.38 4.95
C THR A 138 4.55 1.93 4.49
N SER A 139 5.66 1.24 4.65
CA SER A 139 5.76 -0.18 4.28
C SER A 139 4.70 -1.02 5.00
N THR A 140 4.14 -2.02 4.33
CA THR A 140 3.22 -3.01 4.93
C THR A 140 3.81 -3.68 6.18
N ARG A 141 5.15 -3.70 6.31
CA ARG A 141 5.84 -4.17 7.52
C ARG A 141 5.54 -3.33 8.75
N PHE A 142 5.15 -2.05 8.59
CA PHE A 142 5.07 -1.06 9.66
C PHE A 142 3.70 -0.38 9.78
N THR A 143 2.73 -0.73 8.92
CA THR A 143 1.35 -0.26 9.08
C THR A 143 0.74 -0.79 10.37
N THR A 144 -0.03 0.04 11.07
CA THR A 144 -0.70 -0.33 12.34
C THR A 144 -1.75 -1.42 12.11
N PHE A 145 -2.50 -1.36 11.01
CA PHE A 145 -3.51 -2.35 10.66
C PHE A 145 -3.00 -3.31 9.59
N MET A 146 -3.58 -4.51 9.55
CA MET A 146 -3.19 -5.57 8.61
C MET A 146 -3.37 -5.19 7.16
N ASP A 147 -4.37 -4.35 6.86
CA ASP A 147 -4.69 -3.86 5.52
C ASP A 147 -5.00 -2.36 5.54
N ARG A 148 -4.87 -1.68 4.39
CA ARG A 148 -5.03 -0.23 4.27
C ARG A 148 -6.47 0.24 4.09
N GLY A 149 -7.42 -0.70 3.97
CA GLY A 149 -8.83 -0.40 3.74
C GLY A 149 -9.11 0.27 2.39
N PRO A 150 -10.30 0.87 2.25
CA PRO A 150 -10.76 1.53 1.01
C PRO A 150 -9.81 2.60 0.49
N TYR A 151 -9.18 3.37 1.37
CA TYR A 151 -8.23 4.40 0.98
C TYR A 151 -7.04 3.82 0.21
N GLY A 152 -6.54 2.67 0.63
CA GLY A 152 -5.47 1.95 -0.05
C GLY A 152 -5.91 1.29 -1.37
N ASP A 153 -7.21 1.03 -1.56
CA ASP A 153 -7.73 0.44 -2.79
C ASP A 153 -7.80 1.45 -3.94
N PHE A 154 -8.20 2.71 -3.68
CA PHE A 154 -8.39 3.71 -4.74
C PHE A 154 -8.12 5.17 -4.36
N GLY A 155 -7.95 5.52 -3.10
CA GLY A 155 -7.60 6.88 -2.66
C GLY A 155 -6.23 7.34 -3.12
N VAL A 156 -5.29 6.39 -3.27
CA VAL A 156 -3.92 6.58 -3.75
C VAL A 156 -3.57 5.50 -4.77
N ASP A 157 -2.52 5.74 -5.56
CA ASP A 157 -1.96 4.70 -6.42
C ASP A 157 -0.96 3.84 -5.66
N SER A 158 -1.03 2.53 -5.91
CA SER A 158 -0.01 1.58 -5.45
C SER A 158 1.28 1.72 -6.28
N TYR A 159 2.03 0.66 -6.45
CA TYR A 159 3.26 0.63 -7.24
C TYR A 159 2.97 0.82 -8.74
N LEU A 160 3.61 1.81 -9.35
CA LEU A 160 3.55 2.12 -10.78
C LEU A 160 4.95 2.34 -11.33
N LEU A 161 5.17 1.93 -12.58
CA LEU A 161 6.38 2.30 -13.32
C LEU A 161 6.39 3.83 -13.46
N SER A 162 7.42 4.46 -12.92
CA SER A 162 7.48 5.90 -12.72
C SER A 162 8.87 6.45 -12.94
N ALA A 163 8.93 7.69 -13.43
CA ALA A 163 10.07 8.57 -13.26
C ALA A 163 9.70 9.59 -12.18
N VAL A 164 10.48 9.66 -11.11
CA VAL A 164 10.19 10.48 -9.93
C VAL A 164 11.34 11.42 -9.65
N ALA A 165 11.05 12.70 -9.49
CA ALA A 165 11.95 13.69 -8.92
C ALA A 165 11.50 14.01 -7.49
N LYS A 166 12.43 13.88 -6.54
CA LYS A 166 12.19 14.18 -5.13
C LYS A 166 13.22 15.21 -4.65
N TYR A 167 12.73 16.24 -4.00
CA TYR A 167 13.56 17.18 -3.21
C TYR A 167 13.19 17.04 -1.74
N GLN A 168 14.17 16.86 -0.86
CA GLN A 168 13.93 16.67 0.56
C GLN A 168 14.89 17.50 1.41
N GLY A 169 14.37 17.99 2.52
CA GLY A 169 15.15 18.62 3.59
C GLY A 169 15.04 17.81 4.87
N PHE A 170 15.39 18.42 5.98
CA PHE A 170 15.39 17.79 7.29
C PHE A 170 13.99 17.33 7.73
N ASN A 171 12.95 18.11 7.44
CA ASN A 171 11.58 17.90 7.89
C ASN A 171 10.53 18.19 6.81
N TYR A 172 10.89 18.13 5.54
CA TYR A 172 9.98 18.30 4.42
C TYR A 172 10.46 17.55 3.19
N SER A 173 9.52 17.25 2.28
CA SER A 173 9.86 16.85 0.91
C SER A 173 8.80 17.31 -0.08
N ALA A 174 9.25 17.48 -1.33
CA ALA A 174 8.40 17.63 -2.50
C ALA A 174 8.72 16.50 -3.48
N THR A 175 7.69 15.83 -3.98
CA THR A 175 7.80 14.72 -4.92
C THR A 175 6.97 15.02 -6.15
N PHE A 176 7.55 14.79 -7.34
CA PHE A 176 6.82 14.83 -8.61
C PHE A 176 7.10 13.55 -9.38
N ALA A 177 6.04 12.89 -9.85
CA ALA A 177 6.11 11.61 -10.56
C ALA A 177 5.35 11.66 -11.88
N VAL A 178 5.96 11.11 -12.93
CA VAL A 178 5.31 10.73 -14.19
C VAL A 178 5.15 9.22 -14.16
N GLN A 179 3.94 8.72 -14.38
CA GLN A 179 3.57 7.34 -14.07
C GLN A 179 2.86 6.65 -15.24
N GLY A 180 3.23 5.39 -15.48
CA GLY A 180 2.57 4.48 -16.39
C GLY A 180 1.75 3.41 -15.65
N ASN A 181 1.74 2.18 -16.20
CA ASN A 181 1.15 1.02 -15.55
C ASN A 181 2.06 0.44 -14.46
N SER A 182 1.58 -0.51 -13.68
CA SER A 182 2.42 -1.28 -12.76
C SER A 182 3.25 -2.30 -13.54
N ILE A 183 4.45 -2.63 -13.06
CA ILE A 183 5.26 -3.76 -13.56
C ILE A 183 4.51 -5.10 -13.47
N ASN A 184 3.50 -5.17 -12.60
CA ASN A 184 2.65 -6.36 -12.42
C ASN A 184 1.46 -6.39 -13.41
N SER A 185 1.28 -5.35 -14.20
CA SER A 185 0.22 -5.30 -15.23
C SER A 185 0.65 -6.11 -16.45
N ALA A 186 -0.33 -6.68 -17.17
CA ALA A 186 -0.07 -7.28 -18.46
C ALA A 186 0.50 -6.23 -19.42
N ASP A 187 1.42 -6.65 -20.27
CA ASP A 187 1.99 -5.80 -21.32
C ASP A 187 0.86 -5.32 -22.26
N VAL A 188 0.82 -4.02 -22.48
CA VAL A 188 -0.16 -3.37 -23.36
C VAL A 188 0.01 -3.82 -24.83
N ALA A 189 1.18 -4.32 -25.21
CA ALA A 189 1.48 -4.82 -26.55
C ALA A 189 0.50 -5.91 -27.06
N ASN A 190 -0.20 -6.58 -26.15
CA ASN A 190 -1.17 -7.62 -26.50
C ASN A 190 -2.62 -7.10 -26.65
N ALA A 191 -2.87 -5.83 -26.45
CA ALA A 191 -4.22 -5.28 -26.39
C ALA A 191 -4.73 -4.66 -27.72
N GLY A 192 -4.03 -4.87 -28.84
CA GLY A 192 -4.39 -4.36 -30.17
C GLY A 192 -3.66 -3.08 -30.57
N ALA A 193 -3.74 -2.73 -31.84
CA ALA A 193 -2.91 -1.69 -32.48
C ALA A 193 -3.09 -0.26 -31.89
N ASP A 194 -4.20 0.01 -31.20
CA ASP A 194 -4.54 1.33 -30.67
C ASP A 194 -4.49 1.42 -29.13
N SER A 195 -4.02 0.37 -28.45
CA SER A 195 -3.94 0.40 -27.00
C SER A 195 -2.82 1.33 -26.53
N LYS A 196 -3.15 2.25 -25.63
CA LYS A 196 -2.21 3.21 -25.05
C LYS A 196 -2.00 2.89 -23.59
N GLU A 197 -0.74 2.99 -23.17
CA GLU A 197 -0.41 2.91 -21.77
C GLU A 197 -1.12 4.03 -20.99
N ARG A 198 -1.50 3.72 -19.75
CA ARG A 198 -1.97 4.72 -18.79
C ARG A 198 -0.90 5.82 -18.62
N PHE A 199 -1.34 7.06 -18.62
CA PHE A 199 -0.52 8.20 -18.24
C PHE A 199 -1.03 8.80 -16.94
N GLY A 200 -0.12 9.05 -15.99
CA GLY A 200 -0.42 9.70 -14.73
C GLY A 200 0.64 10.70 -14.31
N LEU A 201 0.20 11.71 -13.57
CA LEU A 201 1.06 12.66 -12.88
C LEU A 201 0.67 12.67 -11.41
N THR A 202 1.66 12.67 -10.51
CA THR A 202 1.45 12.83 -9.08
C THR A 202 2.44 13.85 -8.53
N ALA A 203 1.92 14.81 -7.77
CA ALA A 203 2.72 15.74 -6.98
C ALA A 203 2.33 15.60 -5.51
N ARG A 204 3.31 15.55 -4.61
CA ARG A 204 3.10 15.51 -3.15
C ARG A 204 4.08 16.45 -2.47
N GLY A 205 3.57 17.28 -1.57
CA GLY A 205 4.36 18.06 -0.63
C GLY A 205 4.04 17.65 0.79
N HIS A 206 5.04 17.33 1.60
CA HIS A 206 4.87 17.10 3.02
C HIS A 206 5.75 18.02 3.86
N PHE A 207 5.32 18.29 5.07
CA PHE A 207 6.03 19.07 6.07
C PHE A 207 5.80 18.50 7.47
N ALA A 208 6.87 18.41 8.26
CA ALA A 208 6.83 18.00 9.67
C ALA A 208 7.21 19.19 10.55
N PRO A 209 6.24 20.09 10.90
CA PRO A 209 6.51 21.28 11.69
C PRO A 209 7.00 20.99 13.11
N ILE A 210 6.65 19.84 13.66
CA ILE A 210 7.15 19.34 14.95
C ILE A 210 7.90 18.03 14.70
N ASN A 211 9.17 17.99 15.09
CA ASN A 211 10.03 16.82 14.98
C ASN A 211 11.02 16.80 16.14
N THR A 212 10.52 16.46 17.34
CA THR A 212 11.29 16.31 18.56
C THR A 212 11.45 14.81 18.91
N ASP A 213 12.10 14.47 19.99
CA ASP A 213 12.26 13.06 20.43
C ASP A 213 10.90 12.45 20.82
N THR A 214 9.97 13.23 21.35
CA THR A 214 8.67 12.78 21.85
C THR A 214 7.50 13.16 20.99
N ASP A 215 7.64 14.19 20.13
CA ASP A 215 6.53 14.75 19.37
C ASP A 215 6.86 14.82 17.88
N LYS A 216 5.95 14.32 17.05
CA LYS A 216 6.02 14.39 15.60
C LYS A 216 4.68 14.89 15.06
N LEU A 217 4.71 15.93 14.24
CA LEU A 217 3.53 16.38 13.49
C LEU A 217 3.83 16.31 12.00
N HIS A 218 3.01 15.58 11.28
CA HIS A 218 3.06 15.46 9.82
C HIS A 218 1.82 16.09 9.21
N VAL A 219 2.02 16.87 8.16
CA VAL A 219 0.96 17.33 7.26
C VAL A 219 1.43 17.18 5.82
N ALA A 220 0.53 16.77 4.93
CA ALA A 220 0.85 16.68 3.51
C ALA A 220 -0.38 16.96 2.64
N LEU A 221 -0.07 17.40 1.42
CA LEU A 221 -1.03 17.58 0.34
C LEU A 221 -0.51 16.87 -0.91
N SER A 222 -1.38 16.16 -1.61
CA SER A 222 -1.05 15.57 -2.90
C SER A 222 -2.12 15.83 -3.95
N TYR A 223 -1.66 15.96 -5.18
CA TYR A 223 -2.50 16.05 -6.37
C TYR A 223 -2.09 14.96 -7.35
N ARG A 224 -3.07 14.27 -7.91
CA ARG A 224 -2.90 13.22 -8.93
C ARG A 224 -3.79 13.49 -10.11
N TYR A 225 -3.27 13.30 -11.31
CA TYR A 225 -4.02 13.24 -12.57
C TYR A 225 -3.75 11.92 -13.26
N ARG A 226 -4.80 11.27 -13.78
CA ARG A 226 -4.67 10.03 -14.56
C ARG A 226 -5.50 10.10 -15.84
N ASN A 227 -4.98 9.48 -16.91
CA ASN A 227 -5.64 9.35 -18.19
C ASN A 227 -5.44 7.95 -18.77
N ARG A 228 -6.52 7.30 -19.19
CA ARG A 228 -6.53 5.98 -19.83
C ARG A 228 -6.99 6.02 -21.29
N GLY A 229 -6.93 7.17 -21.93
CA GLY A 229 -7.36 7.34 -23.32
C GLY A 229 -8.88 7.45 -23.46
N ASP A 230 -9.48 6.74 -24.42
CA ASP A 230 -10.87 6.92 -24.81
C ASP A 230 -11.83 5.89 -24.19
N GLU A 231 -11.35 5.01 -23.32
CA GLU A 231 -12.15 3.99 -22.66
C GLU A 231 -12.55 4.42 -21.24
N ASN A 232 -13.78 4.09 -20.80
CA ASN A 232 -14.19 4.23 -19.40
C ASN A 232 -13.59 3.12 -18.56
N ALA A 233 -12.29 3.21 -18.31
CA ALA A 233 -11.49 2.16 -17.68
C ALA A 233 -11.28 2.34 -16.18
N PHE A 234 -11.65 3.50 -15.59
CA PHE A 234 -11.58 3.69 -14.16
C PHE A 234 -12.83 3.14 -13.48
N ALA A 235 -12.62 2.11 -12.66
CA ALA A 235 -13.59 1.59 -11.71
C ALA A 235 -13.03 1.77 -10.29
N TYR A 236 -13.85 2.29 -9.42
CA TYR A 236 -13.53 2.42 -7.99
C TYR A 236 -14.24 1.30 -7.28
N THR A 237 -13.47 0.35 -6.81
CA THR A 237 -13.99 -0.90 -6.22
C THR A 237 -13.30 -1.11 -4.88
N GLY A 238 -14.11 -1.24 -3.86
CA GLY A 238 -13.63 -1.55 -2.52
C GLY A 238 -14.05 -2.94 -2.10
N ARG A 239 -13.14 -3.53 -1.36
CA ARG A 239 -13.37 -4.70 -0.52
C ARG A 239 -13.63 -4.19 0.88
N THR A 240 -13.74 -5.02 1.86
CA THR A 240 -13.67 -4.58 3.26
C THR A 240 -12.31 -3.97 3.56
N THR A 241 -12.06 -3.57 4.81
CA THR A 241 -10.72 -3.18 5.28
C THR A 241 -9.66 -4.27 5.07
N THR A 242 -9.97 -5.34 4.36
CA THR A 242 -9.07 -6.47 4.14
C THR A 242 -8.92 -6.80 2.68
N ALA A 243 -7.74 -7.25 2.32
CA ALA A 243 -7.48 -7.80 1.00
C ALA A 243 -8.15 -9.18 0.77
N TYR A 244 -8.96 -9.66 1.69
CA TYR A 244 -9.72 -10.90 1.58
C TYR A 244 -11.20 -10.61 1.38
N SER A 245 -11.75 -10.98 0.25
CA SER A 245 -13.16 -10.75 -0.07
C SER A 245 -13.89 -12.01 -0.52
N ASN A 246 -13.26 -13.17 -0.50
CA ASN A 246 -13.81 -14.41 -1.08
C ASN A 246 -14.42 -14.18 -2.48
N GLY A 247 -13.85 -13.27 -3.27
CA GLY A 247 -14.38 -12.85 -4.57
C GLY A 247 -15.55 -11.88 -4.52
N THR A 248 -16.09 -11.54 -3.33
CA THR A 248 -17.20 -10.60 -3.20
C THR A 248 -16.69 -9.15 -3.31
N THR A 249 -17.34 -8.38 -4.17
CA THR A 249 -17.23 -6.93 -4.24
C THR A 249 -18.36 -6.33 -3.43
N PHE A 250 -18.04 -5.56 -2.39
CA PHE A 250 -19.05 -4.99 -1.50
C PHE A 250 -19.60 -3.67 -2.01
N TYR A 251 -18.80 -2.91 -2.75
CA TYR A 251 -19.22 -1.68 -3.42
C TYR A 251 -18.31 -1.40 -4.61
N THR A 252 -18.88 -0.88 -5.69
CA THR A 252 -18.15 -0.54 -6.93
C THR A 252 -18.93 0.44 -7.79
N THR A 253 -18.21 1.33 -8.47
CA THR A 253 -18.81 2.19 -9.50
C THR A 253 -19.00 1.46 -10.83
N GLY A 254 -18.30 0.31 -11.04
CA GLY A 254 -18.01 -0.16 -12.39
C GLY A 254 -17.10 0.82 -13.14
N GLY A 255 -16.89 0.60 -14.42
CA GLY A 255 -16.11 1.51 -15.27
C GLY A 255 -16.90 2.78 -15.59
N ILE A 256 -16.48 3.94 -15.07
CA ILE A 256 -17.24 5.19 -15.14
C ILE A 256 -16.51 6.35 -15.82
N GLY A 257 -15.21 6.26 -16.02
CA GLY A 257 -14.46 7.37 -16.59
C GLY A 257 -13.11 6.95 -17.16
N ASN A 258 -12.53 7.82 -17.96
CA ASN A 258 -11.22 7.62 -18.56
C ASN A 258 -10.15 8.58 -18.04
N ARG A 259 -10.55 9.63 -17.34
CA ARG A 259 -9.66 10.56 -16.64
C ARG A 259 -10.14 10.77 -15.22
N ASP A 260 -9.22 11.01 -14.32
CA ASP A 260 -9.54 11.52 -12.98
C ASP A 260 -8.51 12.51 -12.47
N LYS A 261 -8.96 13.31 -11.50
CA LYS A 261 -8.13 14.21 -10.70
C LYS A 261 -8.41 13.93 -9.25
N THR A 262 -7.37 13.72 -8.47
CA THR A 262 -7.49 13.48 -7.02
C THR A 262 -6.77 14.56 -6.26
N LEU A 263 -7.45 15.17 -5.30
CA LEU A 263 -6.84 15.99 -4.26
C LEU A 263 -6.89 15.20 -2.96
N ALA A 264 -5.73 15.03 -2.31
CA ALA A 264 -5.63 14.29 -1.06
C ALA A 264 -4.89 15.08 0.01
N VAL A 265 -5.34 14.93 1.26
CA VAL A 265 -4.73 15.51 2.45
C VAL A 265 -4.30 14.40 3.40
N GLU A 266 -3.19 14.61 4.09
CA GLU A 266 -2.60 13.68 5.06
C GLU A 266 -2.30 14.42 6.36
N GLY A 267 -2.55 13.76 7.48
CA GLY A 267 -2.20 14.27 8.81
C GLY A 267 -1.85 13.16 9.77
N ALA A 268 -0.80 13.37 10.58
CA ALA A 268 -0.49 12.51 11.70
C ALA A 268 0.18 13.29 12.83
N TYR A 269 -0.14 12.92 14.06
CA TYR A 269 0.53 13.42 15.25
C TYR A 269 0.92 12.25 16.15
N VAL A 270 2.13 12.26 16.64
CA VAL A 270 2.67 11.29 17.59
C VAL A 270 3.12 12.06 18.81
N HIS A 271 2.70 11.62 20.00
CA HIS A 271 3.12 12.13 21.30
C HIS A 271 3.48 10.96 22.23
N GLY A 272 4.78 10.69 22.36
CA GLY A 272 5.23 9.51 23.09
C GLY A 272 4.53 8.24 22.61
N PRO A 273 3.84 7.49 23.51
CA PRO A 273 3.17 6.25 23.16
C PRO A 273 1.83 6.45 22.39
N PHE A 274 1.34 7.67 22.26
CA PHE A 274 0.08 7.96 21.57
C PHE A 274 0.29 8.44 20.15
N SER A 275 -0.57 8.04 19.23
CA SER A 275 -0.61 8.61 17.89
C SER A 275 -2.01 8.70 17.32
N ILE A 276 -2.21 9.68 16.43
CA ILE A 276 -3.37 9.82 15.57
C ILE A 276 -2.89 9.98 14.14
N GLN A 277 -3.60 9.40 13.18
CA GLN A 277 -3.32 9.52 11.74
C GLN A 277 -4.63 9.50 10.97
N GLY A 278 -4.69 10.27 9.88
CA GLY A 278 -5.80 10.21 8.94
C GLY A 278 -5.40 10.74 7.57
N GLU A 279 -6.09 10.25 6.56
CA GLU A 279 -5.96 10.68 5.17
C GLU A 279 -7.34 10.75 4.52
N TYR A 280 -7.50 11.66 3.58
CA TYR A 280 -8.74 11.82 2.82
C TYR A 280 -8.45 12.23 1.39
N SER A 281 -9.14 11.58 0.43
CA SER A 281 -9.06 11.88 -1.00
C SER A 281 -10.44 12.22 -1.57
N ASN A 282 -10.49 13.27 -2.38
CA ASN A 282 -11.61 13.62 -3.26
C ASN A 282 -11.16 13.39 -4.70
N ILE A 283 -11.91 12.60 -5.44
CA ILE A 283 -11.60 12.17 -6.80
C ILE A 283 -12.68 12.67 -7.74
N ASP A 284 -12.33 13.58 -8.64
CA ASP A 284 -13.21 14.09 -9.72
C ASP A 284 -12.95 13.23 -10.96
N VAL A 285 -14.00 12.54 -11.44
CA VAL A 285 -13.90 11.59 -12.58
C VAL A 285 -14.49 12.21 -13.82
N THR A 286 -13.79 12.15 -14.95
CA THR A 286 -14.28 12.62 -16.24
C THR A 286 -14.73 11.44 -17.09
N ARG A 287 -15.97 11.50 -17.57
CA ARG A 287 -16.59 10.55 -18.50
C ARG A 287 -16.35 11.01 -19.94
N GLN A 288 -15.94 10.09 -20.80
CA GLN A 288 -15.79 10.39 -22.24
C GLN A 288 -16.47 9.36 -23.14
N ASN A 289 -16.92 8.22 -22.59
CA ASN A 289 -17.61 7.23 -23.41
C ASN A 289 -19.10 7.61 -23.51
N PRO A 290 -19.63 7.88 -24.70
CA PRO A 290 -21.03 8.22 -24.89
C PRO A 290 -22.02 7.11 -24.51
N ALA A 291 -21.57 5.87 -24.34
CA ALA A 291 -22.40 4.77 -23.84
C ALA A 291 -22.71 4.92 -22.33
N VAL A 292 -21.89 5.67 -21.58
CA VAL A 292 -22.15 6.01 -20.17
C VAL A 292 -22.71 7.42 -20.10
N VAL A 293 -24.03 7.53 -20.09
CA VAL A 293 -24.75 8.82 -20.09
C VAL A 293 -24.86 9.35 -18.66
N GLY A 294 -24.44 10.62 -18.45
CA GLY A 294 -24.55 11.30 -17.15
C GLY A 294 -23.50 12.39 -16.98
N ASP A 295 -23.53 13.03 -15.82
CA ASP A 295 -22.55 14.05 -15.43
C ASP A 295 -21.28 13.41 -14.84
N ASP A 296 -20.21 14.18 -14.73
CA ASP A 296 -18.95 13.74 -14.14
C ASP A 296 -19.12 13.53 -12.64
N PRO A 297 -18.87 12.32 -12.12
CA PRO A 297 -19.08 12.01 -10.70
C PRO A 297 -17.86 12.30 -9.84
N LYS A 298 -18.13 12.36 -8.54
CA LYS A 298 -17.10 12.44 -7.47
C LYS A 298 -17.09 11.18 -6.64
N VAL A 299 -15.89 10.73 -6.30
CA VAL A 299 -15.66 9.63 -5.36
C VAL A 299 -14.85 10.16 -4.18
N LYS A 300 -15.28 9.82 -2.97
CA LYS A 300 -14.64 10.27 -1.73
C LYS A 300 -14.21 9.08 -0.92
N VAL A 301 -13.01 9.14 -0.33
CA VAL A 301 -12.50 8.06 0.49
C VAL A 301 -11.53 8.59 1.53
N GLY A 302 -11.54 8.02 2.71
CA GLY A 302 -10.63 8.41 3.78
C GLY A 302 -10.66 7.45 4.95
N TYR A 303 -9.76 7.68 5.88
CA TYR A 303 -9.71 7.00 7.16
C TYR A 303 -9.14 7.92 8.24
N ALA A 304 -9.41 7.56 9.49
CA ALA A 304 -8.70 8.09 10.64
C ALA A 304 -8.51 6.98 11.68
N PHE A 305 -7.39 6.99 12.38
CA PHE A 305 -7.16 6.08 13.49
C PHE A 305 -6.37 6.71 14.63
N VAL A 306 -6.50 6.12 15.80
CA VAL A 306 -5.67 6.38 16.98
C VAL A 306 -4.96 5.11 17.37
N SER A 307 -3.74 5.21 17.89
CA SER A 307 -3.03 4.09 18.49
C SER A 307 -2.33 4.48 19.80
N PHE A 308 -2.15 3.48 20.64
CA PHE A 308 -1.52 3.61 21.96
C PHE A 308 -0.62 2.42 22.24
N TRP A 309 0.58 2.68 22.75
CA TRP A 309 1.55 1.67 23.17
C TRP A 309 1.63 1.59 24.70
N PRO A 310 0.88 0.68 25.36
CA PRO A 310 0.92 0.51 26.81
C PRO A 310 2.33 0.19 27.35
N THR A 311 3.18 -0.36 26.51
CA THR A 311 4.56 -0.73 26.83
C THR A 311 5.56 0.42 26.67
N GLY A 312 5.09 1.60 26.21
CA GLY A 312 5.87 2.83 26.20
C GLY A 312 6.61 3.12 24.89
N GLU A 313 6.52 2.26 23.88
CA GLU A 313 7.07 2.52 22.54
C GLU A 313 6.40 3.72 21.89
N MET A 314 7.06 4.27 20.87
CA MET A 314 6.56 5.34 20.04
C MET A 314 6.60 4.90 18.56
N ARG A 315 5.60 5.29 17.78
CA ARG A 315 5.65 5.09 16.33
C ARG A 315 6.84 5.85 15.74
N ASN A 316 7.69 5.13 15.02
CA ASN A 316 8.91 5.68 14.44
C ASN A 316 8.60 6.42 13.15
N TYR A 317 8.73 7.74 13.15
CA TYR A 317 8.45 8.61 12.00
C TYR A 317 9.74 9.20 11.43
N ASP A 318 9.90 9.10 10.11
CA ASP A 318 10.98 9.71 9.34
C ASP A 318 10.50 11.05 8.76
N ALA A 319 10.93 12.14 9.38
CA ALA A 319 10.48 13.48 9.02
C ALA A 319 11.02 13.95 7.66
N ALA A 320 12.13 13.45 7.18
CA ALA A 320 12.68 13.79 5.86
C ALA A 320 11.95 13.01 4.74
N ALA A 321 11.59 11.75 4.99
CA ALA A 321 10.86 10.93 4.03
C ALA A 321 9.35 11.18 4.06
N GLY A 322 8.78 11.61 5.19
CA GLY A 322 7.35 11.79 5.41
C GLY A 322 6.62 10.45 5.44
N GLU A 323 7.15 9.46 6.19
CA GLU A 323 6.57 8.13 6.33
C GLU A 323 6.93 7.48 7.67
N PHE A 324 6.17 6.46 8.10
CA PHE A 324 6.51 5.67 9.27
C PHE A 324 7.48 4.53 8.92
N LYS A 325 8.37 4.25 9.85
CA LYS A 325 9.42 3.22 9.77
C LYS A 325 9.22 2.14 10.82
N ARG A 326 10.12 1.17 10.84
CA ARG A 326 10.15 0.08 11.82
C ARG A 326 10.10 0.62 13.26
N PRO A 327 9.17 0.18 14.10
CA PRO A 327 9.15 0.58 15.51
C PRO A 327 10.37 0.03 16.23
N LYS A 328 10.88 0.80 17.18
CA LYS A 328 11.94 0.36 18.09
C LYS A 328 11.29 -0.24 19.34
N ILE A 329 11.46 -1.53 19.55
CA ILE A 329 10.94 -2.20 20.74
C ILE A 329 11.91 -1.98 21.90
N LEU A 330 11.38 -1.40 23.00
CA LEU A 330 12.19 -0.98 24.16
C LEU A 330 12.71 -2.17 24.96
N ASN A 331 11.86 -3.19 25.17
CA ASN A 331 12.16 -4.36 25.98
C ASN A 331 11.89 -5.65 25.17
N PRO A 332 12.72 -5.98 24.15
CA PRO A 332 12.47 -7.15 23.33
C PRO A 332 12.64 -8.45 24.10
N VAL A 333 11.88 -9.48 23.71
CA VAL A 333 11.94 -10.84 24.33
C VAL A 333 13.33 -11.43 24.24
N THR A 334 14.08 -11.16 23.17
CA THR A 334 15.47 -11.60 23.00
C THR A 334 16.46 -11.02 24.03
N ALA A 335 16.07 -9.95 24.72
CA ALA A 335 16.83 -9.36 25.83
C ALA A 335 16.17 -9.63 27.19
N GLY A 336 15.26 -10.59 27.29
CA GLY A 336 14.55 -10.94 28.54
C GLY A 336 13.35 -10.01 28.85
N GLY A 337 12.95 -9.15 27.93
CA GLY A 337 11.79 -8.26 28.09
C GLY A 337 10.47 -8.90 27.69
N MET A 338 9.40 -8.12 27.74
CA MET A 338 8.03 -8.57 27.41
C MET A 338 7.65 -8.30 25.94
N GLY A 339 8.49 -7.63 25.16
CA GLY A 339 8.13 -7.13 23.85
C GLY A 339 7.35 -5.83 23.92
N GLY A 340 6.85 -5.36 22.75
CA GLY A 340 6.02 -4.17 22.60
C GLY A 340 4.57 -4.54 22.29
N LEU A 341 3.62 -3.75 22.80
CA LEU A 341 2.19 -3.91 22.55
C LEU A 341 1.63 -2.61 22.02
N GLU A 342 0.91 -2.66 20.88
CA GLU A 342 0.15 -1.54 20.31
C GLU A 342 -1.33 -1.90 20.26
N LEU A 343 -2.19 -0.98 20.73
CA LEU A 343 -3.64 -1.04 20.62
C LEU A 343 -4.10 0.08 19.69
N ALA A 344 -5.05 -0.18 18.81
CA ALA A 344 -5.50 0.82 17.85
C ALA A 344 -6.99 0.69 17.51
N VAL A 345 -7.58 1.82 17.13
CA VAL A 345 -8.95 1.90 16.60
C VAL A 345 -8.94 2.75 15.34
N ARG A 346 -9.54 2.26 14.25
CA ARG A 346 -9.64 2.91 12.95
C ARG A 346 -11.09 3.03 12.51
N TYR A 347 -11.40 4.14 11.88
CA TYR A 347 -12.62 4.36 11.11
C TYR A 347 -12.28 4.54 9.65
N ASP A 348 -12.96 3.80 8.77
CA ASP A 348 -12.85 3.87 7.32
C ASP A 348 -14.15 4.40 6.70
N TYR A 349 -14.02 5.20 5.66
CA TYR A 349 -15.13 5.78 4.91
C TYR A 349 -14.83 5.77 3.41
N ALA A 350 -15.85 5.37 2.62
CA ALA A 350 -15.87 5.58 1.17
C ALA A 350 -17.27 5.96 0.71
N ASP A 351 -17.37 6.88 -0.25
CA ASP A 351 -18.64 7.31 -0.86
C ASP A 351 -18.51 7.35 -2.38
N LEU A 352 -19.21 6.42 -3.01
CA LEU A 352 -19.27 6.22 -4.45
C LEU A 352 -20.66 6.54 -4.99
N SER A 353 -21.62 6.97 -4.14
CA SER A 353 -23.04 7.15 -4.50
C SER A 353 -23.25 8.15 -5.63
N ASP A 354 -22.43 9.19 -5.69
CA ASP A 354 -22.47 10.21 -6.75
C ASP A 354 -22.26 9.60 -8.15
N ALA A 355 -21.54 8.50 -8.26
CA ALA A 355 -21.38 7.77 -9.52
C ALA A 355 -22.70 7.19 -10.06
N TYR A 356 -23.63 6.83 -9.16
CA TYR A 356 -24.98 6.40 -9.53
C TYR A 356 -25.93 7.59 -9.73
N ASP A 357 -25.87 8.58 -8.83
CA ASP A 357 -26.79 9.70 -8.82
C ASP A 357 -26.66 10.59 -10.07
N THR A 358 -25.44 10.71 -10.61
CA THR A 358 -25.13 11.47 -11.82
C THR A 358 -25.47 10.73 -13.14
N LEU A 359 -25.84 9.45 -13.11
CA LEU A 359 -26.28 8.72 -14.30
C LEU A 359 -27.68 9.14 -14.75
N LYS A 360 -27.86 9.41 -16.05
CA LYS A 360 -29.17 9.66 -16.66
C LYS A 360 -30.01 8.39 -16.75
N VAL A 361 -29.35 7.25 -17.02
CA VAL A 361 -29.97 5.92 -17.00
C VAL A 361 -29.35 5.14 -15.84
N LYS A 362 -30.13 4.88 -14.83
CA LYS A 362 -29.66 4.24 -13.59
C LYS A 362 -29.79 2.72 -13.68
N PRO A 363 -28.68 1.96 -13.72
CA PRO A 363 -28.75 0.50 -13.74
C PRO A 363 -29.24 -0.01 -12.40
N ALA A 364 -30.24 -0.91 -12.42
CA ALA A 364 -30.75 -1.57 -11.22
C ALA A 364 -29.73 -2.47 -10.53
N THR A 365 -28.61 -2.75 -11.20
CA THR A 365 -27.50 -3.59 -10.72
C THR A 365 -26.33 -2.78 -10.18
N SER A 366 -26.48 -1.48 -9.95
CA SER A 366 -25.41 -0.63 -9.40
C SER A 366 -25.07 -1.05 -7.97
N GLN A 367 -23.79 -1.18 -7.70
CA GLN A 367 -23.21 -1.33 -6.36
C GLN A 367 -22.48 -0.06 -5.90
N ALA A 368 -22.71 1.07 -6.58
CA ALA A 368 -22.19 2.35 -6.13
C ALA A 368 -22.96 2.80 -4.89
N GLY A 369 -22.25 2.95 -3.78
CA GLY A 369 -22.85 3.29 -2.50
C GLY A 369 -21.83 3.83 -1.53
N LYS A 370 -22.12 3.69 -0.24
CA LYS A 370 -21.25 4.12 0.85
C LYS A 370 -20.75 2.93 1.64
N TYR A 371 -19.51 2.97 2.01
CA TYR A 371 -18.91 2.05 2.96
C TYR A 371 -18.45 2.82 4.20
N THR A 372 -18.74 2.25 5.36
CA THR A 372 -18.19 2.67 6.64
C THR A 372 -17.71 1.45 7.41
N GLY A 373 -16.64 1.57 8.16
CA GLY A 373 -16.14 0.46 8.96
C GLY A 373 -15.31 0.90 10.15
N TRP A 374 -15.48 0.19 11.27
CA TRP A 374 -14.63 0.32 12.44
C TRP A 374 -13.73 -0.91 12.56
N THR A 375 -12.45 -0.68 12.82
CA THR A 375 -11.49 -1.76 13.04
C THR A 375 -10.79 -1.56 14.38
N LEU A 376 -10.84 -2.58 15.24
CA LEU A 376 -10.01 -2.70 16.43
C LEU A 376 -8.75 -3.47 16.06
N GLY A 377 -7.59 -2.99 16.46
CA GLY A 377 -6.29 -3.60 16.19
C GLY A 377 -5.49 -3.83 17.46
N VAL A 378 -4.84 -4.99 17.55
CA VAL A 378 -3.86 -5.33 18.56
C VAL A 378 -2.62 -5.85 17.86
N ASN A 379 -1.47 -5.27 18.15
CA ASN A 379 -0.17 -5.68 17.61
C ASN A 379 0.76 -6.03 18.75
N TYR A 380 1.30 -7.24 18.75
CA TYR A 380 2.34 -7.66 19.68
C TYR A 380 3.65 -7.87 18.94
N TYR A 381 4.70 -7.24 19.42
CA TYR A 381 6.04 -7.27 18.85
C TYR A 381 7.01 -7.94 19.85
N PRO A 382 7.28 -9.25 19.74
CA PRO A 382 8.36 -9.87 20.51
C PRO A 382 9.71 -9.21 20.27
N THR A 383 9.96 -8.79 19.04
CA THR A 383 11.13 -8.03 18.59
C THR A 383 10.72 -7.04 17.51
N SER A 384 11.61 -6.16 17.07
CA SER A 384 11.34 -5.25 15.95
C SER A 384 11.14 -5.97 14.58
N TYR A 385 11.41 -7.27 14.47
CA TYR A 385 11.37 -8.05 13.24
C TYR A 385 10.25 -9.09 13.19
N VAL A 386 9.64 -9.37 14.35
CA VAL A 386 8.55 -10.34 14.49
C VAL A 386 7.34 -9.63 15.06
N ARG A 387 6.17 -9.83 14.46
CA ARG A 387 4.91 -9.23 14.88
C ARG A 387 3.77 -10.23 14.77
N PHE A 388 2.90 -10.22 15.77
CA PHE A 388 1.59 -10.89 15.74
C PHE A 388 0.52 -9.81 15.79
N GLN A 389 -0.47 -9.91 14.92
CA GLN A 389 -1.56 -8.94 14.83
C GLN A 389 -2.90 -9.63 14.94
N ALA A 390 -3.85 -8.95 15.58
CA ALA A 390 -5.26 -9.31 15.56
C ALA A 390 -6.07 -8.06 15.20
N ASN A 391 -6.97 -8.19 14.21
CA ASN A 391 -7.91 -7.15 13.83
C ASN A 391 -9.34 -7.69 13.91
N TYR A 392 -10.25 -6.87 14.43
CA TYR A 392 -11.69 -7.10 14.32
C TYR A 392 -12.32 -5.91 13.61
N THR A 393 -13.01 -6.18 12.51
CA THR A 393 -13.69 -5.16 11.69
C THR A 393 -15.19 -5.38 11.74
N ASP A 394 -15.93 -4.29 11.98
CA ASP A 394 -17.38 -4.18 11.78
C ASP A 394 -17.61 -3.13 10.70
N GLY A 395 -18.11 -3.55 9.54
CA GLY A 395 -18.26 -2.73 8.35
C GLY A 395 -19.63 -2.83 7.75
N LYS A 396 -20.10 -1.74 7.15
CA LYS A 396 -21.37 -1.67 6.44
C LYS A 396 -21.19 -1.06 5.06
N SER A 397 -21.83 -1.65 4.06
CA SER A 397 -21.92 -1.11 2.71
C SER A 397 -23.39 -0.92 2.35
N ASP A 398 -23.79 0.34 2.15
CA ASP A 398 -25.13 0.74 1.70
C ASP A 398 -25.06 1.05 0.21
N ASN A 399 -25.61 0.16 -0.63
CA ASN A 399 -25.52 0.26 -2.09
C ASN A 399 -26.77 0.86 -2.71
N VAL A 400 -26.58 1.81 -3.63
CA VAL A 400 -27.66 2.46 -4.35
C VAL A 400 -28.03 1.63 -5.58
N GLY A 401 -29.31 1.30 -5.75
CA GLY A 401 -29.85 0.66 -6.97
C GLY A 401 -30.08 -0.85 -6.85
N LEU A 402 -29.25 -1.59 -6.17
CA LEU A 402 -29.34 -3.07 -6.10
C LEU A 402 -30.17 -3.56 -4.92
N ASN A 403 -30.59 -2.69 -3.98
CA ASN A 403 -31.14 -3.11 -2.69
C ASN A 403 -30.31 -4.25 -2.08
N GLN A 404 -28.99 -4.13 -2.14
CA GLN A 404 -28.06 -5.17 -1.70
C GLN A 404 -27.03 -4.54 -0.77
N ASP A 405 -27.46 -4.31 0.45
CA ASP A 405 -26.60 -3.82 1.52
C ASP A 405 -25.84 -4.98 2.16
N TYR A 406 -24.71 -4.69 2.72
CA TYR A 406 -23.86 -5.68 3.38
C TYR A 406 -23.51 -5.22 4.79
N ASP A 407 -23.77 -6.08 5.78
CA ASP A 407 -23.15 -6.00 7.10
C ASP A 407 -22.03 -7.04 7.18
N ILE A 408 -20.83 -6.57 7.54
CA ILE A 408 -19.60 -7.35 7.42
C ILE A 408 -18.90 -7.38 8.77
N LYS A 409 -18.80 -8.54 9.38
CA LYS A 409 -18.00 -8.77 10.58
C LYS A 409 -16.81 -9.64 10.23
N GLN A 410 -15.61 -9.17 10.58
CA GLN A 410 -14.40 -9.87 10.21
C GLN A 410 -13.40 -9.90 11.34
N PHE A 411 -12.90 -11.10 11.64
CA PHE A 411 -11.79 -11.32 12.54
C PHE A 411 -10.59 -11.82 11.75
N GLN A 412 -9.42 -11.23 12.01
CA GLN A 412 -8.17 -11.58 11.34
C GLN A 412 -7.05 -11.76 12.34
N LEU A 413 -6.18 -12.71 12.05
CA LEU A 413 -4.89 -12.88 12.70
C LEU A 413 -3.78 -12.85 11.66
N ARG A 414 -2.62 -12.31 12.02
CA ARG A 414 -1.41 -12.35 11.20
C ARG A 414 -0.20 -12.70 12.06
N ALA A 415 0.61 -13.62 11.55
CA ALA A 415 2.00 -13.77 11.97
C ALA A 415 2.90 -13.15 10.88
N GLN A 416 3.83 -12.30 11.30
CA GLN A 416 4.75 -11.58 10.43
C GLN A 416 6.20 -11.78 10.89
N LEU A 417 7.04 -12.10 9.94
CA LEU A 417 8.50 -11.97 10.03
C LEU A 417 8.96 -11.05 8.91
N ASP A 418 9.79 -10.07 9.21
CA ASP A 418 10.40 -9.21 8.19
C ASP A 418 11.85 -8.84 8.54
N PHE A 419 12.66 -8.64 7.52
CA PHE A 419 14.08 -8.34 7.68
C PHE A 419 14.61 -7.48 6.53
#